data_51f6abf300c357cb521d59e6aa69ac9e
#
_entry.id   51f6abf300c357cb521d59e6aa69ac9e
#
_cell.length_a   1.000
_cell.length_b   1.000
_cell.length_c   1.000
_cell.angle_alpha   90.00
_cell.angle_beta   90.00
_cell.angle_gamma   90.00
#
_symmetry.space_group_name_H-M   'P 1'
#
loop_
_entity.id
_entity.type
_entity.pdbx_description
1 polymer ?
#
loop_
_entity_poly.entity_id
_entity_poly.type
_entity_poly.pdbx_seq_one_letter_code
_entity_poly.pdbx_strand_id
1 'polypeptide(L)'
;ACYLYDGEKITQLQLGKISSTDWSTNIDSATPKSIIGYDTIKQQIIVLWDATDGGSGEAYIFDAETGDWYETDDIQAGDVNCTNMVNARGDKLLIGGNAAIDDINFLDDRASGTTATVDLQTKVFDFGNPESKKNLLEVAIVYKYGNAALDVNVSADHAAYVEAGSGSEGLLTTAAGPTLTEIDTSGQSAFQGKKTFQVQIEGTSDELFELHSISLTYRDLGVH
;
A
#
# COMPACT_ATOMS: atom_id res chain seq x y z
N ALA A 1 -4.07 -19.27 -11.28
CA ALA A 1 -2.93 -18.47 -11.76
C ALA A 1 -3.41 -17.37 -12.69
N CYS A 2 -2.79 -16.19 -12.64
CA CYS A 2 -3.07 -15.05 -13.51
C CYS A 2 -2.07 -15.01 -14.66
N TYR A 3 -2.58 -14.94 -15.89
CA TYR A 3 -1.75 -14.91 -17.09
C TYR A 3 -2.08 -13.69 -17.94
N LEU A 4 -1.06 -13.01 -18.41
CA LEU A 4 -1.17 -11.98 -19.44
C LEU A 4 -0.78 -12.58 -20.79
N TYR A 5 -1.61 -12.34 -21.81
CA TYR A 5 -1.31 -12.65 -23.20
C TYR A 5 -1.20 -11.38 -24.01
N ASP A 6 -0.05 -11.11 -24.58
CA ASP A 6 0.26 -9.88 -25.33
C ASP A 6 0.05 -10.01 -26.86
N GLY A 7 -0.48 -11.14 -27.30
CA GLY A 7 -0.66 -11.48 -28.72
C GLY A 7 0.37 -12.47 -29.23
N GLU A 8 1.50 -12.63 -28.58
CA GLU A 8 2.58 -13.55 -28.97
C GLU A 8 2.99 -14.47 -27.82
N LYS A 9 3.05 -13.95 -26.60
CA LYS A 9 3.59 -14.64 -25.43
C LYS A 9 2.57 -14.66 -24.29
N ILE A 10 2.57 -15.78 -23.54
CA ILE A 10 1.85 -15.90 -22.27
C ILE A 10 2.84 -15.70 -21.13
N THR A 11 2.57 -14.73 -20.27
CA THR A 11 3.37 -14.44 -19.08
C THR A 11 2.53 -14.68 -17.83
N GLN A 12 3.06 -15.44 -16.88
CA GLN A 12 2.43 -15.65 -15.58
C GLN A 12 2.79 -14.48 -14.65
N LEU A 13 1.81 -13.66 -14.29
CA LEU A 13 2.03 -12.41 -13.59
C LEU A 13 2.35 -12.58 -12.11
N GLN A 14 1.70 -13.52 -11.40
CA GLN A 14 1.92 -13.71 -9.95
C GLN A 14 3.17 -14.52 -9.60
N LEU A 15 3.87 -15.11 -10.57
CA LEU A 15 5.00 -15.98 -10.30
C LEU A 15 6.13 -15.27 -9.55
N GLY A 16 6.46 -15.79 -8.35
CA GLY A 16 7.50 -15.20 -7.48
C GLY A 16 7.09 -13.92 -6.75
N LYS A 17 5.84 -13.50 -6.89
CA LYS A 17 5.28 -12.32 -6.20
C LYS A 17 4.23 -12.71 -5.16
N ILE A 18 3.27 -13.57 -5.53
CA ILE A 18 2.26 -14.11 -4.64
C ILE A 18 2.51 -15.60 -4.50
N SER A 19 2.44 -16.14 -3.29
CA SER A 19 2.67 -17.56 -3.07
C SER A 19 1.58 -18.40 -3.76
N SER A 20 1.92 -19.60 -4.19
CA SER A 20 0.93 -20.50 -4.79
C SER A 20 -0.14 -20.95 -3.78
N THR A 21 0.21 -20.96 -2.50
CA THR A 21 -0.73 -21.29 -1.41
C THR A 21 -1.75 -20.17 -1.23
N ASP A 22 -1.30 -18.92 -1.11
CA ASP A 22 -2.19 -17.76 -0.93
C ASP A 22 -3.09 -17.60 -2.14
N TRP A 23 -2.53 -17.73 -3.36
CA TRP A 23 -3.33 -17.71 -4.57
C TRP A 23 -4.42 -18.79 -4.58
N SER A 24 -4.06 -20.03 -4.22
CA SER A 24 -5.02 -21.13 -4.19
C SER A 24 -6.08 -20.93 -3.12
N THR A 25 -5.69 -20.42 -1.96
CA THR A 25 -6.63 -20.17 -0.85
C THR A 25 -7.59 -19.04 -1.20
N ASN A 26 -7.08 -17.92 -1.66
CA ASN A 26 -7.87 -16.71 -1.84
C ASN A 26 -8.65 -16.71 -3.18
N ILE A 27 -8.02 -17.16 -4.27
CA ILE A 27 -8.62 -17.05 -5.60
C ILE A 27 -9.30 -18.35 -6.04
N ASP A 28 -8.58 -19.49 -5.98
CA ASP A 28 -9.09 -20.76 -6.53
C ASP A 28 -10.22 -21.34 -5.67
N SER A 29 -10.17 -21.09 -4.35
CA SER A 29 -11.15 -21.57 -3.37
C SER A 29 -12.29 -20.57 -3.12
N ALA A 30 -12.21 -19.36 -3.65
CA ALA A 30 -13.20 -18.30 -3.42
C ALA A 30 -14.63 -18.74 -3.78
N THR A 31 -15.58 -18.38 -2.91
CA THR A 31 -17.01 -18.59 -3.12
C THR A 31 -17.76 -17.35 -2.62
N PRO A 32 -18.39 -16.55 -3.48
CA PRO A 32 -18.45 -16.68 -4.95
C PRO A 32 -17.08 -16.60 -5.63
N LYS A 33 -17.05 -16.94 -6.91
CA LYS A 33 -15.80 -16.92 -7.69
C LYS A 33 -15.26 -15.49 -7.82
N SER A 34 -13.93 -15.40 -7.80
CA SER A 34 -13.22 -14.14 -7.97
C SER A 34 -13.62 -13.41 -9.24
N ILE A 35 -13.67 -12.08 -9.15
CA ILE A 35 -13.95 -11.18 -10.28
C ILE A 35 -12.67 -10.49 -10.68
N ILE A 36 -12.51 -10.25 -11.97
CA ILE A 36 -11.35 -9.53 -12.51
C ILE A 36 -11.81 -8.28 -13.26
N GLY A 37 -11.13 -7.18 -13.02
CA GLY A 37 -11.32 -5.91 -13.71
C GLY A 37 -10.00 -5.28 -14.12
N TYR A 38 -10.07 -4.36 -15.07
CA TYR A 38 -8.91 -3.58 -15.48
C TYR A 38 -9.25 -2.08 -15.41
N ASP A 39 -8.52 -1.37 -14.58
CA ASP A 39 -8.58 0.09 -14.49
C ASP A 39 -7.67 0.69 -15.57
N THR A 40 -8.26 1.31 -16.56
CA THR A 40 -7.55 1.89 -17.70
C THR A 40 -6.79 3.17 -17.35
N ILE A 41 -7.24 3.91 -16.33
CA ILE A 41 -6.58 5.14 -15.87
C ILE A 41 -5.34 4.83 -15.08
N LYS A 42 -5.48 3.94 -14.10
CA LYS A 42 -4.38 3.54 -13.21
C LYS A 42 -3.50 2.43 -13.82
N GLN A 43 -3.92 1.86 -14.95
CA GLN A 43 -3.26 0.70 -15.59
C GLN A 43 -3.11 -0.49 -14.64
N GLN A 44 -4.16 -0.78 -13.89
CA GLN A 44 -4.17 -1.81 -12.86
C GLN A 44 -5.13 -2.94 -13.18
N ILE A 45 -4.68 -4.20 -12.97
CA ILE A 45 -5.55 -5.37 -13.00
C ILE A 45 -5.94 -5.69 -11.56
N ILE A 46 -7.24 -5.71 -11.30
CA ILE A 46 -7.81 -5.97 -9.99
C ILE A 46 -8.43 -7.36 -9.98
N VAL A 47 -8.02 -8.20 -9.03
CA VAL A 47 -8.56 -9.55 -8.83
C VAL A 47 -9.19 -9.57 -7.45
N LEU A 48 -10.50 -9.35 -7.41
CA LEU A 48 -11.31 -9.34 -6.18
C LEU A 48 -11.73 -10.78 -5.86
N TRP A 49 -11.42 -11.27 -4.65
CA TRP A 49 -11.80 -12.63 -4.25
C TRP A 49 -12.87 -12.67 -3.17
N ASP A 50 -12.96 -11.69 -2.31
CA ASP A 50 -14.03 -11.57 -1.33
C ASP A 50 -15.09 -10.59 -1.80
N ALA A 51 -15.97 -11.08 -2.66
CA ALA A 51 -17.09 -10.33 -3.24
C ALA A 51 -18.40 -10.68 -2.56
N THR A 52 -18.38 -11.08 -1.28
CA THR A 52 -19.55 -11.53 -0.53
C THR A 52 -20.22 -10.41 0.24
N ASP A 53 -21.50 -10.62 0.58
CA ASP A 53 -22.24 -9.78 1.51
C ASP A 53 -21.58 -9.84 2.90
N GLY A 54 -21.16 -8.69 3.42
CA GLY A 54 -20.39 -8.58 4.65
C GLY A 54 -18.90 -8.87 4.52
N GLY A 55 -18.40 -9.10 3.30
CA GLY A 55 -16.95 -9.19 3.02
C GLY A 55 -16.27 -7.84 3.03
N SER A 56 -14.96 -7.82 3.26
CA SER A 56 -14.16 -6.59 3.28
C SER A 56 -13.71 -6.12 1.89
N GLY A 57 -14.06 -6.84 0.83
CA GLY A 57 -13.63 -6.49 -0.53
C GLY A 57 -12.15 -6.73 -0.77
N GLU A 58 -11.63 -7.84 -0.26
CA GLU A 58 -10.23 -8.23 -0.42
C GLU A 58 -9.87 -8.49 -1.87
N ALA A 59 -8.76 -7.91 -2.33
CA ALA A 59 -8.29 -8.06 -3.69
C ALA A 59 -6.76 -8.04 -3.83
N TYR A 60 -6.28 -8.70 -4.88
CA TYR A 60 -4.93 -8.47 -5.40
C TYR A 60 -4.98 -7.46 -6.55
N ILE A 61 -4.07 -6.52 -6.54
CA ILE A 61 -3.93 -5.50 -7.58
C ILE A 61 -2.56 -5.65 -8.23
N PHE A 62 -2.56 -5.84 -9.54
CA PHE A 62 -1.36 -5.81 -10.36
C PHE A 62 -1.23 -4.46 -11.03
N ASP A 63 -0.17 -3.76 -10.76
CA ASP A 63 0.20 -2.52 -11.42
C ASP A 63 1.00 -2.84 -12.70
N ALA A 64 0.45 -2.49 -13.85
CA ALA A 64 1.07 -2.81 -15.13
C ALA A 64 2.27 -1.90 -15.47
N GLU A 65 2.38 -0.74 -14.82
CA GLU A 65 3.50 0.18 -15.00
C GLU A 65 4.74 -0.29 -14.24
N THR A 66 4.57 -0.70 -12.99
CA THR A 66 5.68 -1.17 -12.14
C THR A 66 5.94 -2.66 -12.25
N GLY A 67 4.93 -3.44 -12.64
CA GLY A 67 4.98 -4.90 -12.66
C GLY A 67 4.87 -5.53 -11.28
N ASP A 68 4.43 -4.78 -10.28
CA ASP A 68 4.30 -5.24 -8.91
C ASP A 68 2.85 -5.58 -8.53
N TRP A 69 2.73 -6.41 -7.48
CA TRP A 69 1.46 -6.79 -6.87
C TRP A 69 1.36 -6.20 -5.48
N TYR A 70 0.16 -5.77 -5.12
CA TYR A 70 -0.20 -5.44 -3.74
C TYR A 70 -1.58 -6.00 -3.39
N GLU A 71 -1.80 -6.18 -2.12
CA GLU A 71 -3.04 -6.65 -1.53
C GLU A 71 -3.78 -5.48 -0.91
N THR A 72 -5.09 -5.51 -0.99
CA THR A 72 -5.97 -4.55 -0.32
C THR A 72 -7.18 -5.28 0.23
N ASP A 73 -7.67 -4.81 1.37
CA ASP A 73 -8.81 -5.36 2.09
C ASP A 73 -10.05 -4.46 2.07
N ASP A 74 -10.04 -3.40 1.23
CA ASP A 74 -11.10 -2.41 1.26
C ASP A 74 -11.37 -1.82 -0.14
N ILE A 75 -11.53 -2.68 -1.13
CA ILE A 75 -11.97 -2.22 -2.47
C ILE A 75 -13.44 -1.82 -2.45
N GLN A 76 -14.20 -2.37 -1.51
CA GLN A 76 -15.64 -2.19 -1.48
C GLN A 76 -16.12 -1.92 -0.06
N ALA A 77 -16.70 -0.74 0.16
CA ALA A 77 -17.36 -0.42 1.42
C ALA A 77 -18.68 -1.19 1.55
N GLY A 78 -18.73 -2.11 2.52
CA GLY A 78 -19.99 -2.73 3.05
C GLY A 78 -20.77 -3.61 2.06
N ASP A 79 -21.55 -4.48 2.60
CA ASP A 79 -22.73 -5.27 2.17
C ASP A 79 -23.05 -5.42 0.66
N VAL A 80 -22.08 -5.50 -0.23
CA VAL A 80 -22.35 -5.57 -1.66
C VAL A 80 -21.70 -6.80 -2.27
N ASN A 81 -22.53 -7.75 -2.70
CA ASN A 81 -22.07 -8.85 -3.55
C ASN A 81 -21.68 -8.28 -4.93
N CYS A 82 -20.40 -8.14 -5.20
CA CYS A 82 -19.93 -7.75 -6.53
C CYS A 82 -20.23 -8.83 -7.56
N THR A 83 -20.86 -8.43 -8.65
CA THR A 83 -21.17 -9.34 -9.74
C THR A 83 -20.25 -9.17 -10.94
N ASN A 84 -19.74 -7.97 -11.17
CA ASN A 84 -18.90 -7.68 -12.33
C ASN A 84 -18.17 -6.33 -12.17
N MET A 85 -17.07 -6.17 -12.90
CA MET A 85 -16.37 -4.90 -13.08
C MET A 85 -16.43 -4.49 -14.55
N VAL A 86 -16.81 -3.25 -14.81
CA VAL A 86 -16.99 -2.73 -16.19
C VAL A 86 -16.39 -1.34 -16.30
N ASN A 87 -15.61 -1.10 -17.35
CA ASN A 87 -15.15 0.24 -17.67
C ASN A 87 -16.33 1.09 -18.23
N ALA A 88 -16.60 2.19 -17.56
CA ALA A 88 -17.61 3.15 -17.99
C ALA A 88 -17.03 4.17 -18.98
N ARG A 89 -17.93 4.95 -19.57
CA ARG A 89 -17.54 6.10 -20.38
C ARG A 89 -16.79 7.13 -19.50
N GLY A 90 -15.56 7.48 -19.93
CA GLY A 90 -14.66 8.36 -19.16
C GLY A 90 -13.64 7.58 -18.34
N ASP A 91 -13.42 6.31 -18.70
CA ASP A 91 -12.38 5.41 -18.19
C ASP A 91 -12.45 5.10 -16.67
N LYS A 92 -13.62 5.31 -16.07
CA LYS A 92 -13.87 4.91 -14.68
C LYS A 92 -14.25 3.44 -14.61
N LEU A 93 -13.66 2.70 -13.66
CA LEU A 93 -14.05 1.34 -13.38
C LEU A 93 -15.27 1.32 -12.47
N LEU A 94 -16.33 0.66 -12.94
CA LEU A 94 -17.57 0.45 -12.20
C LEU A 94 -17.60 -0.95 -11.62
N ILE A 95 -18.09 -1.06 -10.40
CA ILE A 95 -18.43 -2.31 -9.74
C ILE A 95 -19.95 -2.41 -9.64
N GLY A 96 -20.51 -3.50 -10.16
CA GLY A 96 -21.91 -3.83 -9.99
C GLY A 96 -22.19 -4.38 -8.59
N GLY A 97 -23.08 -3.76 -7.88
CA GLY A 97 -23.49 -4.18 -6.53
C GLY A 97 -24.69 -5.14 -6.51
N ASN A 98 -25.04 -5.59 -5.31
CA ASN A 98 -26.05 -6.59 -5.03
C ASN A 98 -27.48 -6.07 -5.20
N ALA A 99 -28.39 -7.05 -5.34
CA ALA A 99 -29.81 -6.98 -5.53
C ALA A 99 -30.65 -6.26 -4.43
N ALA A 100 -30.06 -5.85 -3.31
CA ALA A 100 -30.75 -5.06 -2.30
C ALA A 100 -30.64 -3.55 -2.53
N ILE A 101 -29.66 -3.12 -3.32
CA ILE A 101 -29.44 -1.72 -3.67
C ILE A 101 -29.04 -1.75 -5.16
N ASP A 102 -29.89 -1.21 -6.02
CA ASP A 102 -29.65 -1.11 -7.47
C ASP A 102 -28.49 -0.15 -7.80
N ASP A 103 -27.43 -0.14 -6.99
CA ASP A 103 -26.34 0.81 -7.09
C ASP A 103 -25.15 0.24 -7.88
N ILE A 104 -24.71 1.02 -8.85
CA ILE A 104 -23.43 0.84 -9.52
C ILE A 104 -22.45 1.81 -8.89
N ASN A 105 -21.45 1.31 -8.19
CA ASN A 105 -20.45 2.13 -7.52
C ASN A 105 -19.21 2.30 -8.38
N PHE A 106 -18.58 3.44 -8.28
CA PHE A 106 -17.23 3.62 -8.80
C PHE A 106 -16.23 2.97 -7.85
N LEU A 107 -15.19 2.33 -8.39
CA LEU A 107 -14.18 1.68 -7.55
C LEU A 107 -13.47 2.65 -6.59
N ASP A 108 -13.42 3.94 -6.91
CA ASP A 108 -12.82 4.98 -6.09
C ASP A 108 -13.82 5.81 -5.28
N ASP A 109 -15.10 5.48 -5.35
CA ASP A 109 -16.13 6.22 -4.62
C ASP A 109 -16.27 5.64 -3.20
N ARG A 110 -15.17 5.72 -2.45
CA ARG A 110 -15.19 5.42 -1.01
C ARG A 110 -16.18 6.39 -0.38
N ALA A 111 -17.19 5.85 0.28
CA ALA A 111 -18.07 6.66 1.09
C ALA A 111 -17.20 7.48 2.07
N SER A 112 -17.27 8.79 1.99
CA SER A 112 -16.55 9.68 2.91
C SER A 112 -16.89 9.27 4.35
N GLY A 113 -15.86 8.94 5.14
CA GLY A 113 -16.02 8.54 6.53
C GLY A 113 -15.71 7.08 6.86
N THR A 114 -15.30 6.27 5.89
CA THR A 114 -14.80 4.92 6.18
C THR A 114 -13.30 5.00 6.48
N THR A 115 -12.93 4.73 7.73
CA THR A 115 -11.51 4.66 8.12
C THR A 115 -10.88 3.36 7.64
N ALA A 116 -9.77 3.48 6.90
CA ALA A 116 -8.94 2.34 6.53
C ALA A 116 -7.65 2.33 7.36
N THR A 117 -7.15 1.15 7.69
CA THR A 117 -5.83 1.00 8.30
C THR A 117 -4.76 1.18 7.23
N VAL A 118 -3.78 2.03 7.53
CA VAL A 118 -2.56 2.18 6.73
C VAL A 118 -1.44 1.48 7.48
N ASP A 119 -0.80 0.50 6.88
CA ASP A 119 0.45 -0.12 7.35
C ASP A 119 1.35 -0.34 6.14
N LEU A 120 2.27 0.59 5.92
CA LEU A 120 3.21 0.57 4.83
C LEU A 120 4.62 0.39 5.37
N GLN A 121 5.31 -0.65 4.94
CA GLN A 121 6.68 -0.92 5.33
C GLN A 121 7.59 -0.90 4.10
N THR A 122 8.71 -0.18 4.20
CA THR A 122 9.72 -0.19 3.15
C THR A 122 10.54 -1.47 3.22
N LYS A 123 11.34 -1.73 2.19
CA LYS A 123 12.46 -2.67 2.32
C LYS A 123 13.46 -2.18 3.37
N VAL A 124 14.31 -3.09 3.83
CA VAL A 124 15.45 -2.74 4.68
C VAL A 124 16.54 -2.08 3.83
N PHE A 125 17.00 -0.91 4.25
CA PHE A 125 18.08 -0.16 3.62
C PHE A 125 19.41 -0.39 4.34
N ASP A 126 20.40 -0.91 3.63
CA ASP A 126 21.81 -1.03 4.07
C ASP A 126 22.71 0.00 3.42
N PHE A 127 22.16 0.79 2.48
CA PHE A 127 22.84 1.83 1.71
C PHE A 127 24.06 1.32 0.93
N GLY A 128 24.01 0.04 0.52
CA GLY A 128 25.08 -0.61 -0.25
C GLY A 128 26.31 -0.99 0.55
N ASN A 129 26.32 -0.77 1.87
CA ASN A 129 27.42 -1.18 2.75
C ASN A 129 26.87 -1.75 4.09
N PRO A 130 26.51 -3.04 4.14
CA PRO A 130 25.90 -3.66 5.32
C PRO A 130 26.86 -3.78 6.52
N GLU A 131 28.17 -3.66 6.31
CA GLU A 131 29.16 -3.76 7.40
C GLU A 131 29.43 -2.41 8.08
N SER A 132 29.15 -1.30 7.40
CA SER A 132 29.36 0.04 7.94
C SER A 132 28.27 0.44 8.90
N LYS A 133 28.66 1.05 10.03
CA LYS A 133 27.72 1.69 10.97
C LYS A 133 27.33 3.08 10.46
N LYS A 134 26.10 3.44 10.69
CA LYS A 134 25.52 4.71 10.23
C LYS A 134 24.72 5.36 11.36
N ASN A 135 24.67 6.68 11.33
CA ASN A 135 23.71 7.45 12.12
C ASN A 135 22.65 7.97 11.16
N LEU A 136 21.39 7.61 11.40
CA LEU A 136 20.27 8.23 10.71
C LEU A 136 20.10 9.64 11.28
N LEU A 137 20.01 10.62 10.40
CA LEU A 137 19.91 12.03 10.77
C LEU A 137 18.52 12.57 10.50
N GLU A 138 17.87 12.11 9.44
CA GLU A 138 16.60 12.64 8.99
C GLU A 138 15.82 11.60 8.18
N VAL A 139 14.51 11.60 8.34
CA VAL A 139 13.55 10.93 7.45
C VAL A 139 12.71 12.01 6.78
N ALA A 140 12.78 12.13 5.47
CA ALA A 140 12.01 13.08 4.70
C ALA A 140 10.94 12.33 3.87
N ILE A 141 9.69 12.74 3.99
CA ILE A 141 8.55 12.09 3.34
C ILE A 141 7.79 13.14 2.52
N VAL A 142 7.55 12.84 1.25
CA VAL A 142 6.65 13.62 0.40
C VAL A 142 5.36 12.83 0.25
N TYR A 143 4.26 13.42 0.69
CA TYR A 143 2.96 12.77 0.72
C TYR A 143 1.83 13.76 0.48
N LYS A 144 0.65 13.22 0.17
CA LYS A 144 -0.63 13.94 0.20
C LYS A 144 -1.59 13.15 1.05
N TYR A 145 -2.35 13.83 1.89
CA TYR A 145 -3.19 13.17 2.87
C TYR A 145 -4.40 14.01 3.28
N GLY A 146 -5.60 13.42 3.23
CA GLY A 146 -6.84 14.15 3.44
C GLY A 146 -7.16 14.43 4.89
N ASN A 147 -7.08 13.42 5.76
CA ASN A 147 -7.52 13.56 7.15
C ASN A 147 -6.96 12.45 8.06
N ALA A 148 -6.77 12.77 9.35
CA ALA A 148 -6.21 11.99 10.45
C ALA A 148 -4.68 12.06 10.61
N ALA A 149 -4.12 11.22 11.44
CA ALA A 149 -2.71 11.22 11.76
C ALA A 149 -2.11 9.84 11.45
N LEU A 150 -1.01 9.82 10.71
CA LEU A 150 -0.24 8.62 10.45
C LEU A 150 1.12 8.76 11.14
N ASP A 151 1.52 7.73 11.86
CA ASP A 151 2.79 7.68 12.56
C ASP A 151 3.90 7.17 11.62
N VAL A 152 5.05 7.82 11.67
CA VAL A 152 6.25 7.40 10.97
C VAL A 152 7.19 6.74 11.97
N ASN A 153 7.44 5.47 11.78
CA ASN A 153 8.29 4.66 12.64
C ASN A 153 9.52 4.17 11.88
N VAL A 154 10.62 3.95 12.60
CA VAL A 154 11.84 3.38 12.05
C VAL A 154 12.28 2.18 12.88
N SER A 155 12.57 1.09 12.20
CA SER A 155 13.29 -0.06 12.75
C SER A 155 14.76 0.03 12.35
N ALA A 156 15.67 -0.14 13.30
CA ALA A 156 17.10 -0.18 13.05
C ALA A 156 17.67 -1.54 13.46
N ASP A 157 18.50 -2.15 12.61
CA ASP A 157 19.08 -3.49 12.81
C ASP A 157 18.04 -4.57 13.15
N HIS A 158 16.86 -4.50 12.51
CA HIS A 158 15.73 -5.42 12.74
C HIS A 158 15.16 -5.39 14.18
N ALA A 159 15.40 -4.33 14.93
CA ALA A 159 14.78 -4.13 16.23
C ALA A 159 13.30 -3.74 16.10
N ALA A 160 12.59 -3.61 17.20
CA ALA A 160 11.23 -3.08 17.21
C ALA A 160 11.20 -1.66 16.61
N TYR A 161 10.09 -1.33 15.96
CA TYR A 161 9.85 0.00 15.43
C TYR A 161 9.80 1.04 16.55
N VAL A 162 10.39 2.19 16.30
CA VAL A 162 10.42 3.34 17.21
C VAL A 162 9.98 4.56 16.41
N GLU A 163 9.13 5.38 16.97
CA GLU A 163 8.66 6.62 16.37
C GLU A 163 9.85 7.50 15.93
N ALA A 164 9.80 7.97 14.69
CA ALA A 164 10.81 8.90 14.17
C ALA A 164 10.58 10.31 14.73
N GLY A 165 11.66 10.97 15.12
CA GLY A 165 11.58 12.32 15.72
C GLY A 165 11.22 12.28 17.20
N SER A 166 10.87 13.43 17.74
CA SER A 166 10.49 13.62 19.14
C SER A 166 9.10 14.26 19.26
N GLY A 167 8.25 13.71 20.12
CA GLY A 167 6.90 14.22 20.33
C GLY A 167 6.00 13.98 19.11
N SER A 168 5.54 15.03 18.45
CA SER A 168 4.66 14.93 17.26
C SER A 168 5.40 15.07 15.92
N GLU A 169 6.73 15.05 15.92
CA GLU A 169 7.52 15.22 14.68
C GLU A 169 7.34 14.04 13.70
N GLY A 170 7.17 12.82 14.24
CA GLY A 170 6.89 11.63 13.45
C GLY A 170 5.45 11.49 12.94
N LEU A 171 4.63 12.52 13.14
CA LEU A 171 3.23 12.49 12.78
C LEU A 171 2.98 13.18 11.44
N LEU A 172 2.51 12.43 10.44
CA LEU A 172 2.03 13.00 9.18
C LEU A 172 0.63 13.56 9.39
N THR A 173 0.48 14.85 9.15
CA THR A 173 -0.80 15.57 9.33
C THR A 173 -1.45 15.88 7.98
N THR A 174 -2.68 16.37 8.01
CA THR A 174 -3.44 16.73 6.80
C THR A 174 -2.65 17.60 5.83
N ALA A 175 -2.60 17.19 4.57
CA ALA A 175 -1.92 17.85 3.48
C ALA A 175 -2.77 17.80 2.20
N ALA A 176 -3.42 18.89 1.84
CA ALA A 176 -4.33 18.98 0.68
C ALA A 176 -3.61 18.84 -0.68
N GLY A 177 -2.29 18.90 -0.70
CA GLY A 177 -1.43 18.69 -1.87
C GLY A 177 -0.11 18.04 -1.47
N PRO A 178 0.74 17.65 -2.43
CA PRO A 178 2.04 17.08 -2.12
C PRO A 178 2.83 17.97 -1.16
N THR A 179 3.12 17.45 0.01
CA THR A 179 3.79 18.16 1.11
C THR A 179 5.02 17.38 1.53
N LEU A 180 6.13 18.08 1.76
CA LEU A 180 7.33 17.53 2.34
C LEU A 180 7.29 17.68 3.86
N THR A 181 7.48 16.58 4.58
CA THR A 181 7.76 16.58 6.03
C THR A 181 9.15 16.03 6.26
N GLU A 182 9.96 16.78 6.98
CA GLU A 182 11.32 16.42 7.41
C GLU A 182 11.30 16.13 8.91
N ILE A 183 11.71 14.93 9.30
CA ILE A 183 11.69 14.44 10.67
C ILE A 183 13.14 14.30 11.14
N ASP A 184 13.56 15.12 12.10
CA ASP A 184 14.91 15.05 12.67
C ASP A 184 15.03 13.84 13.62
N THR A 185 15.93 12.93 13.27
CA THR A 185 16.24 11.73 14.04
C THR A 185 17.64 11.80 14.65
N SER A 186 18.37 12.89 14.45
CA SER A 186 19.78 13.02 14.83
C SER A 186 20.04 12.89 16.34
N GLY A 187 19.05 13.25 17.16
CA GLY A 187 19.09 13.14 18.62
C GLY A 187 18.67 11.77 19.17
N GLN A 188 18.15 10.88 18.37
CA GLN A 188 17.59 9.61 18.83
C GLN A 188 18.67 8.51 18.85
N SER A 189 19.04 8.05 20.07
CA SER A 189 20.06 7.01 20.25
C SER A 189 19.69 5.67 19.61
N ALA A 190 18.39 5.40 19.42
CA ALA A 190 17.90 4.20 18.74
C ALA A 190 18.42 4.08 17.32
N PHE A 191 18.73 5.20 16.65
CA PHE A 191 19.12 5.26 15.24
C PHE A 191 20.61 5.59 15.04
N GLN A 192 21.41 5.60 16.12
CA GLN A 192 22.84 5.89 16.05
C GLN A 192 23.68 4.62 16.05
N GLY A 193 24.72 4.58 15.21
CA GLY A 193 25.64 3.45 15.12
C GLY A 193 25.01 2.15 14.60
N LYS A 194 23.98 2.24 13.78
CA LYS A 194 23.23 1.11 13.21
C LYS A 194 23.68 0.77 11.80
N LYS A 195 23.44 -0.45 11.37
CA LYS A 195 23.84 -0.93 10.04
C LYS A 195 22.72 -0.79 9.01
N THR A 196 21.48 -1.04 9.43
CA THR A 196 20.31 -1.07 8.57
C THR A 196 19.14 -0.28 9.14
N PHE A 197 18.27 0.21 8.25
CA PHE A 197 17.05 0.93 8.62
C PHE A 197 15.88 0.47 7.77
N GLN A 198 14.69 0.47 8.36
CA GLN A 198 13.42 0.23 7.67
C GLN A 198 12.39 1.23 8.18
N VAL A 199 11.64 1.84 7.28
CA VAL A 199 10.61 2.82 7.64
C VAL A 199 9.24 2.14 7.56
N GLN A 200 8.40 2.42 8.54
CA GLN A 200 6.99 2.08 8.57
C GLN A 200 6.16 3.37 8.66
N ILE A 201 5.06 3.42 7.95
CA ILE A 201 4.02 4.44 8.10
C ILE A 201 2.75 3.69 8.48
N GLU A 202 2.21 3.98 9.67
CA GLU A 202 1.04 3.28 10.20
C GLU A 202 0.00 4.24 10.79
N GLY A 203 -1.25 3.77 10.84
CA GLY A 203 -2.35 4.51 11.44
C GLY A 203 -3.67 4.24 10.75
N THR A 204 -4.60 5.16 10.88
CA THR A 204 -5.90 5.08 10.22
C THR A 204 -6.14 6.30 9.35
N SER A 205 -6.71 6.09 8.18
CA SER A 205 -7.07 7.15 7.25
C SER A 205 -8.52 7.02 6.85
N ASP A 206 -9.25 8.12 6.84
CA ASP A 206 -10.61 8.24 6.30
C ASP A 206 -10.64 8.79 4.87
N GLU A 207 -9.47 9.11 4.32
CA GLU A 207 -9.29 9.58 2.95
C GLU A 207 -8.05 8.97 2.29
N LEU A 208 -7.89 9.22 1.01
CA LEU A 208 -6.78 8.72 0.21
C LEU A 208 -5.44 9.24 0.73
N PHE A 209 -4.57 8.32 1.16
CA PHE A 209 -3.17 8.59 1.43
C PHE A 209 -2.35 8.31 0.16
N GLU A 210 -1.63 9.31 -0.30
CA GLU A 210 -0.71 9.19 -1.43
C GLU A 210 0.73 9.39 -0.95
N LEU A 211 1.55 8.35 -1.06
CA LEU A 211 2.98 8.43 -0.77
C LEU A 211 3.74 8.67 -2.08
N HIS A 212 4.47 9.78 -2.17
CA HIS A 212 5.28 10.12 -3.34
C HIS A 212 6.74 9.70 -3.20
N SER A 213 7.35 9.95 -2.04
CA SER A 213 8.73 9.53 -1.80
C SER A 213 9.06 9.45 -0.32
N ILE A 214 10.04 8.59 0.01
CA ILE A 214 10.73 8.54 1.29
C ILE A 214 12.22 8.71 1.03
N SER A 215 12.86 9.63 1.74
CA SER A 215 14.29 9.87 1.67
C SER A 215 14.91 9.74 3.06
N LEU A 216 16.05 9.11 3.15
CA LEU A 216 16.81 8.92 4.39
C LEU A 216 18.15 9.62 4.29
N THR A 217 18.37 10.59 5.17
CA THR A 217 19.68 11.27 5.31
C THR A 217 20.46 10.60 6.44
N TYR A 218 21.67 10.15 6.15
CA TYR A 218 22.49 9.44 7.11
C TYR A 218 23.97 9.88 7.05
N ARG A 219 24.69 9.63 8.15
CA ARG A 219 26.15 9.75 8.20
C ARG A 219 26.77 8.37 8.31
N ASP A 220 27.64 8.02 7.39
CA ASP A 220 28.46 6.80 7.47
C ASP A 220 29.59 6.99 8.50
N LEU A 221 29.72 6.02 9.40
CA LEU A 221 30.76 6.01 10.45
C LEU A 221 31.95 5.11 10.08
N GLY A 222 31.86 4.38 8.96
CA GLY A 222 32.84 3.41 8.55
C GLY A 222 32.74 2.06 9.26
N VAL A 223 33.65 1.18 8.88
CA VAL A 223 33.79 -0.15 9.49
C VAL A 223 34.81 -0.04 10.62
N HIS A 224 34.39 -0.29 11.87
CA HIS A 224 35.25 -0.33 13.04
C HIS A 224 35.20 -1.68 13.71
#